data_3261eb675dd34fdf8807a3f988a63c94
#
_entry.id   3261eb675dd34fdf8807a3f988a63c94
#
_cell.length_a   1.000
_cell.length_b   1.000
_cell.length_c   1.000
_cell.angle_alpha   90.00
_cell.angle_beta   90.00
_cell.angle_gamma   90.00
#
_symmetry.space_group_name_H-M   'P 1'
#
loop_
_entity.id
_entity.type
_entity.pdbx_description
1 polymer ?
#
loop_
_entity_poly.entity_id
_entity_poly.type
_entity_poly.pdbx_seq_one_letter_code
_entity_poly.pdbx_strand_id
1 'polypeptide(L)'
;MGLVETGVGLVPAGGGCKEVLWRWSQTDEAKKDPDYAPLQVFNIIGYAKTATSTVEALPLKFLRPEDKKVMNRNSLFEEAKKLLEENKNFQPPKECTFKLSGKPLKDKMIKSLEKLYNDKIILDHGFKVGEELANVLSGGDTIIDKQLSEDDLYLSLIHI
;
A
#
# COMPACT_ATOMS: atom_id res chain seq x y z
N MET A 1 -10.75 -8.19 -3.68
CA MET A 1 -10.05 -6.88 -3.71
C MET A 1 -8.63 -7.11 -3.24
N GLY A 2 -7.63 -6.50 -3.87
CA GLY A 2 -6.22 -6.64 -3.50
C GLY A 2 -5.31 -5.89 -4.46
N LEU A 3 -4.04 -5.75 -4.08
CA LEU A 3 -2.95 -5.27 -4.91
C LEU A 3 -2.12 -6.49 -5.30
N VAL A 4 -2.44 -7.10 -6.43
CA VAL A 4 -1.97 -8.44 -6.81
C VAL A 4 -0.91 -8.42 -7.91
N GLU A 5 -0.47 -7.24 -8.31
CA GLU A 5 0.46 -7.00 -9.41
C GLU A 5 1.78 -7.74 -9.20
N THR A 6 2.24 -7.86 -7.95
CA THR A 6 3.45 -8.63 -7.61
C THR A 6 3.34 -10.10 -7.97
N GLY A 7 2.12 -10.67 -7.97
CA GLY A 7 1.85 -12.04 -8.41
C GLY A 7 2.08 -12.27 -9.91
N VAL A 8 2.14 -11.21 -10.71
CA VAL A 8 2.47 -11.23 -12.15
C VAL A 8 3.78 -10.49 -12.46
N GLY A 9 4.58 -10.19 -11.44
CA GLY A 9 5.91 -9.62 -11.61
C GLY A 9 5.94 -8.10 -11.81
N LEU A 10 4.95 -7.38 -11.30
CA LEU A 10 4.86 -5.92 -11.38
C LEU A 10 4.70 -5.29 -9.98
N VAL A 11 5.08 -4.03 -9.84
CA VAL A 11 4.76 -3.22 -8.64
C VAL A 11 3.47 -2.45 -8.88
N PRO A 12 2.53 -2.39 -7.91
CA PRO A 12 1.30 -1.60 -8.04
C PRO A 12 1.61 -0.12 -8.24
N ALA A 13 1.31 0.42 -9.43
CA ALA A 13 1.66 1.79 -9.82
C ALA A 13 0.50 2.78 -9.76
N GLY A 14 -0.77 2.33 -9.72
CA GLY A 14 -1.96 3.18 -9.75
C GLY A 14 -2.33 3.86 -8.44
N GLY A 15 -1.37 4.16 -7.57
CA GLY A 15 -1.60 4.80 -6.28
C GLY A 15 -1.94 3.83 -5.14
N GLY A 16 -2.06 2.53 -5.43
CA GLY A 16 -2.42 1.53 -4.42
C GLY A 16 -1.41 1.42 -3.29
N CYS A 17 -0.11 1.46 -3.59
CA CYS A 17 0.95 1.44 -2.57
C CYS A 17 0.80 2.63 -1.60
N LYS A 18 0.65 3.84 -2.13
CA LYS A 18 0.50 5.08 -1.36
C LYS A 18 -0.74 5.06 -0.49
N GLU A 19 -1.89 4.69 -1.07
CA GLU A 19 -3.18 4.73 -0.36
C GLU A 19 -3.21 3.72 0.80
N VAL A 20 -2.74 2.48 0.58
CA VAL A 20 -2.71 1.47 1.64
C VAL A 20 -1.68 1.84 2.70
N LEU A 21 -0.52 2.40 2.31
CA LEU A 21 0.47 2.90 3.26
C LEU A 21 -0.10 4.02 4.14
N TRP A 22 -0.82 4.97 3.54
CA TRP A 22 -1.50 6.03 4.28
C TRP A 22 -2.49 5.47 5.30
N ARG A 23 -3.34 4.53 4.90
CA ARG A 23 -4.33 3.93 5.80
C ARG A 23 -3.69 3.17 6.96
N TRP A 24 -2.61 2.43 6.70
CA TRP A 24 -1.86 1.75 7.75
C TRP A 24 -1.13 2.71 8.68
N SER A 25 -0.63 3.84 8.18
CA SER A 25 0.05 4.86 8.99
C SER A 25 -0.87 5.54 10.01
N GLN A 26 -2.19 5.47 9.82
CA GLN A 26 -3.18 6.03 10.76
C GLN A 26 -3.46 5.11 11.96
N THR A 27 -2.90 3.91 12.00
CA THR A 27 -3.10 2.97 13.12
C THR A 27 -2.32 3.37 14.36
N ASP A 28 -2.79 2.92 15.52
CA ASP A 28 -2.11 3.25 16.80
C ASP A 28 -0.76 2.54 16.95
N GLU A 29 -0.59 1.39 16.29
CA GLU A 29 0.68 0.70 16.19
C GLU A 29 1.70 1.51 15.39
N ALA A 30 1.29 2.06 14.24
CA ALA A 30 2.16 2.87 13.39
C ALA A 30 2.56 4.22 14.05
N LYS A 31 1.73 4.75 14.93
CA LYS A 31 2.08 5.94 15.73
C LYS A 31 3.20 5.65 16.74
N LYS A 32 3.32 4.40 17.20
CA LYS A 32 4.35 3.95 18.15
C LYS A 32 5.63 3.48 17.46
N ASP A 33 5.48 2.87 16.28
CA ASP A 33 6.59 2.35 15.48
C ASP A 33 6.39 2.80 14.02
N PRO A 34 7.19 3.75 13.52
CA PRO A 34 7.08 4.26 12.16
C PRO A 34 7.34 3.20 11.08
N ASP A 35 8.05 2.11 11.40
CA ASP A 35 8.31 1.01 10.48
C ASP A 35 7.12 0.05 10.36
N TYR A 36 6.17 0.10 11.29
CA TYR A 36 5.06 -0.85 11.34
C TYR A 36 4.21 -0.79 10.06
N ALA A 37 3.74 0.39 9.67
CA ALA A 37 2.87 0.54 8.50
C ALA A 37 3.56 0.09 7.19
N PRO A 38 4.78 0.56 6.86
CA PRO A 38 5.50 0.09 5.68
C PRO A 38 5.72 -1.41 5.64
N LEU A 39 6.06 -2.04 6.79
CA LEU A 39 6.25 -3.50 6.86
C LEU A 39 4.96 -4.27 6.64
N GLN A 40 3.82 -3.80 7.20
CA GLN A 40 2.51 -4.41 6.92
C GLN A 40 2.16 -4.34 5.43
N VAL A 41 2.34 -3.17 4.83
CA VAL A 41 2.04 -2.96 3.40
C VAL A 41 2.97 -3.78 2.51
N PHE A 42 4.26 -3.84 2.84
CA PHE A 42 5.23 -4.69 2.15
C PHE A 42 4.80 -6.17 2.13
N ASN A 43 4.35 -6.69 3.28
CA ASN A 43 3.84 -8.06 3.37
C ASN A 43 2.51 -8.25 2.62
N ILE A 44 1.59 -7.28 2.67
CA ILE A 44 0.30 -7.38 1.99
C ILE A 44 0.49 -7.41 0.48
N ILE A 45 1.28 -6.49 -0.05
CA ILE A 45 1.52 -6.37 -1.49
C ILE A 45 2.49 -7.46 -1.96
N GLY A 46 3.59 -7.67 -1.27
CA GLY A 46 4.60 -8.67 -1.64
C GLY A 46 4.06 -10.09 -1.76
N TYR A 47 3.15 -10.47 -0.88
CA TYR A 47 2.44 -11.76 -0.96
C TYR A 47 1.13 -11.71 -1.76
N ALA A 48 0.87 -10.63 -2.49
CA ALA A 48 -0.35 -10.44 -3.29
C ALA A 48 -1.64 -10.81 -2.52
N LYS A 49 -1.73 -10.40 -1.24
CA LYS A 49 -2.88 -10.74 -0.39
C LYS A 49 -4.16 -10.12 -0.94
N THR A 50 -5.21 -10.92 -0.98
CA THR A 50 -6.53 -10.51 -1.45
C THR A 50 -7.57 -10.64 -0.36
N ALA A 51 -8.65 -9.89 -0.50
CA ALA A 51 -9.87 -10.03 0.28
C ALA A 51 -11.03 -10.44 -0.62
N THR A 52 -11.75 -11.47 -0.25
CA THR A 52 -12.92 -11.99 -0.99
C THR A 52 -14.22 -11.37 -0.49
N SER A 53 -14.18 -10.74 0.66
CA SER A 53 -15.32 -10.09 1.31
C SER A 53 -14.93 -8.72 1.90
N THR A 54 -15.95 -7.93 2.25
CA THR A 54 -15.76 -6.67 2.97
C THR A 54 -15.18 -6.89 4.37
N VAL A 55 -15.51 -8.02 5.00
CA VAL A 55 -15.02 -8.39 6.32
C VAL A 55 -13.50 -8.64 6.30
N GLU A 56 -13.01 -9.30 5.25
CA GLU A 56 -11.58 -9.54 5.05
C GLU A 56 -10.84 -8.28 4.56
N ALA A 57 -11.51 -7.40 3.82
CA ALA A 57 -10.91 -6.17 3.28
C ALA A 57 -10.64 -5.10 4.35
N LEU A 58 -11.44 -5.05 5.41
CA LEU A 58 -11.29 -4.09 6.50
C LEU A 58 -9.96 -4.24 7.27
N PRO A 59 -9.59 -5.44 7.78
CA PRO A 59 -8.32 -5.61 8.49
C PRO A 59 -7.10 -5.41 7.59
N LEU A 60 -7.21 -5.65 6.28
CA LEU A 60 -6.17 -5.38 5.30
C LEU A 60 -6.09 -3.89 4.90
N LYS A 61 -6.97 -3.05 5.42
CA LYS A 61 -7.08 -1.61 5.08
C LYS A 61 -7.36 -1.34 3.59
N PHE A 62 -7.87 -2.33 2.85
CA PHE A 62 -8.40 -2.12 1.50
C PHE A 62 -9.73 -1.36 1.52
N LEU A 63 -10.47 -1.45 2.62
CA LEU A 63 -11.65 -0.66 2.92
C LEU A 63 -11.50 0.04 4.26
N ARG A 64 -12.15 1.18 4.39
CA ARG A 64 -12.31 1.92 5.64
C ARG A 64 -13.66 1.56 6.27
N PRO A 65 -13.84 1.71 7.59
CA PRO A 65 -15.12 1.46 8.26
C PRO A 65 -16.28 2.23 7.65
N GLU A 66 -16.03 3.48 7.26
CA GLU A 66 -17.00 4.42 6.69
C GLU A 66 -17.34 4.17 5.22
N ASP A 67 -16.54 3.38 4.50
CA ASP A 67 -16.80 3.08 3.09
C ASP A 67 -18.13 2.33 2.93
N LYS A 68 -18.98 2.80 2.01
CA LYS A 68 -20.29 2.19 1.75
C LYS A 68 -20.12 0.82 1.10
N LYS A 69 -20.83 -0.16 1.64
CA LYS A 69 -20.80 -1.55 1.19
C LYS A 69 -22.14 -1.89 0.54
N VAL A 70 -22.10 -2.23 -0.74
CA VAL A 70 -23.28 -2.60 -1.52
C VAL A 70 -23.19 -4.06 -1.90
N MET A 71 -24.05 -4.89 -1.29
CA MET A 71 -24.03 -6.35 -1.51
C MET A 71 -24.71 -6.75 -2.82
N ASN A 72 -25.75 -6.01 -3.23
CA ASN A 72 -26.46 -6.28 -4.48
C ASN A 72 -25.81 -5.52 -5.65
N ARG A 73 -25.18 -6.25 -6.55
CA ARG A 73 -24.53 -5.67 -7.74
C ARG A 73 -25.50 -4.86 -8.61
N ASN A 74 -26.75 -5.27 -8.70
CA ASN A 74 -27.75 -4.56 -9.51
C ASN A 74 -28.13 -3.20 -8.93
N SER A 75 -27.94 -2.99 -7.63
CA SER A 75 -28.19 -1.72 -6.95
C SER A 75 -26.96 -0.78 -6.95
N LEU A 76 -25.82 -1.23 -7.45
CA LEU A 76 -24.55 -0.48 -7.34
C LEU A 76 -24.63 0.91 -7.98
N PHE A 77 -25.23 1.01 -9.16
CA PHE A 77 -25.37 2.29 -9.87
C PHE A 77 -26.26 3.28 -9.14
N GLU A 78 -27.43 2.82 -8.66
CA GLU A 78 -28.37 3.67 -7.91
C GLU A 78 -27.77 4.14 -6.57
N GLU A 79 -27.02 3.27 -5.88
CA GLU A 79 -26.33 3.63 -4.63
C GLU A 79 -25.17 4.61 -4.88
N ALA A 80 -24.43 4.46 -5.98
CA ALA A 80 -23.40 5.42 -6.38
C ALA A 80 -24.02 6.80 -6.71
N LYS A 81 -25.16 6.83 -7.41
CA LYS A 81 -25.88 8.06 -7.71
C LYS A 81 -26.35 8.78 -6.46
N LYS A 82 -26.92 8.04 -5.47
CA LYS A 82 -27.31 8.63 -4.18
C LYS A 82 -26.10 9.24 -3.46
N LEU A 83 -24.97 8.55 -3.44
CA LEU A 83 -23.75 9.09 -2.84
C LEU A 83 -23.27 10.38 -3.50
N LEU A 84 -23.38 10.50 -4.83
CA LEU A 84 -23.04 11.73 -5.54
C LEU A 84 -23.99 12.87 -5.18
N GLU A 85 -25.29 12.59 -5.03
CA GLU A 85 -26.29 13.57 -4.61
C GLU A 85 -26.06 14.05 -3.17
N GLU A 86 -25.66 13.16 -2.28
CA GLU A 86 -25.32 13.45 -0.88
C GLU A 86 -24.02 14.28 -0.76
N ASN A 87 -23.07 14.10 -1.68
CA ASN A 87 -21.75 14.72 -1.65
C ASN A 87 -21.57 15.86 -2.68
N LYS A 88 -22.57 16.69 -2.87
CA LYS A 88 -22.52 17.83 -3.83
C LYS A 88 -21.38 18.81 -3.58
N ASN A 89 -20.89 18.92 -2.35
CA ASN A 89 -19.81 19.79 -1.92
C ASN A 89 -18.50 19.02 -1.70
N PHE A 90 -18.20 18.03 -2.57
CA PHE A 90 -16.95 17.28 -2.50
C PHE A 90 -15.75 18.21 -2.45
N GLN A 91 -14.89 17.97 -1.47
CA GLN A 91 -13.57 18.57 -1.40
C GLN A 91 -12.53 17.46 -1.62
N PRO A 92 -11.51 17.69 -2.46
CA PRO A 92 -10.45 16.71 -2.60
C PRO A 92 -9.76 16.49 -1.24
N PRO A 93 -9.34 15.25 -0.94
CA PRO A 93 -8.58 14.97 0.27
C PRO A 93 -7.30 15.82 0.27
N LYS A 94 -6.84 16.17 1.47
CA LYS A 94 -5.53 16.82 1.61
C LYS A 94 -4.43 15.87 1.19
N GLU A 95 -3.38 16.41 0.58
CA GLU A 95 -2.18 15.63 0.26
C GLU A 95 -1.65 14.92 1.48
N CYS A 96 -1.27 13.66 1.31
CA CYS A 96 -0.67 12.87 2.35
C CYS A 96 0.83 13.15 2.41
N THR A 97 1.38 13.15 3.61
CA THR A 97 2.82 13.19 3.82
C THR A 97 3.24 11.96 4.62
N PHE A 98 4.42 11.43 4.32
CA PHE A 98 4.93 10.20 4.89
C PHE A 98 6.25 10.45 5.58
N LYS A 99 6.40 9.92 6.79
CA LYS A 99 7.65 9.90 7.52
C LYS A 99 8.15 8.46 7.51
N LEU A 100 9.15 8.19 6.68
CA LEU A 100 9.68 6.85 6.45
C LEU A 100 11.13 6.77 6.90
N SER A 101 11.55 5.60 7.37
CA SER A 101 12.90 5.41 7.94
C SER A 101 14.00 5.28 6.88
N GLY A 102 13.65 5.33 5.58
CA GLY A 102 14.62 5.31 4.50
C GLY A 102 15.44 4.00 4.43
N LYS A 103 16.75 4.16 4.22
CA LYS A 103 17.67 3.04 4.01
C LYS A 103 17.62 1.94 5.09
N PRO A 104 17.59 2.21 6.39
CA PRO A 104 17.50 1.15 7.41
C PRO A 104 16.29 0.24 7.25
N LEU A 105 15.13 0.82 6.91
CA LEU A 105 13.92 0.07 6.66
C LEU A 105 13.99 -0.74 5.36
N LYS A 106 14.52 -0.12 4.29
CA LYS A 106 14.81 -0.80 3.02
C LYS A 106 15.67 -2.03 3.24
N ASP A 107 16.80 -1.89 3.93
CA ASP A 107 17.72 -2.99 4.22
C ASP A 107 17.03 -4.12 5.02
N LYS A 108 16.14 -3.78 5.95
CA LYS A 108 15.34 -4.75 6.71
C LYS A 108 14.37 -5.54 5.81
N MET A 109 13.71 -4.87 4.86
CA MET A 109 12.84 -5.50 3.88
C MET A 109 13.64 -6.41 2.93
N ILE A 110 14.77 -5.93 2.42
CA ILE A 110 15.66 -6.70 1.52
C ILE A 110 16.16 -7.98 2.19
N LYS A 111 16.58 -7.93 3.46
CA LYS A 111 16.98 -9.13 4.21
C LYS A 111 15.89 -10.20 4.27
N SER A 112 14.62 -9.79 4.33
CA SER A 112 13.52 -10.74 4.29
C SER A 112 13.33 -11.37 2.90
N LEU A 113 13.59 -10.60 1.83
CA LEU A 113 13.58 -11.11 0.46
C LEU A 113 14.75 -12.07 0.20
N GLU A 114 15.95 -11.74 0.68
CA GLU A 114 17.14 -12.61 0.56
C GLU A 114 16.87 -14.01 1.13
N LYS A 115 16.17 -14.07 2.28
CA LYS A 115 15.76 -15.34 2.85
C LYS A 115 14.84 -16.12 1.91
N LEU A 116 13.79 -15.47 1.37
CA LEU A 116 12.87 -16.11 0.43
C LEU A 116 13.56 -16.56 -0.86
N TYR A 117 14.52 -15.78 -1.32
CA TYR A 117 15.31 -16.09 -2.50
C TYR A 117 16.24 -17.29 -2.27
N ASN A 118 16.96 -17.31 -1.16
CA ASN A 118 17.84 -18.42 -0.78
C ASN A 118 17.05 -19.73 -0.58
N ASP A 119 15.86 -19.63 -0.02
CA ASP A 119 14.93 -20.76 0.15
C ASP A 119 14.22 -21.16 -1.17
N LYS A 120 14.54 -20.49 -2.29
CA LYS A 120 13.95 -20.70 -3.63
C LYS A 120 12.42 -20.54 -3.69
N ILE A 121 11.86 -19.73 -2.78
CA ILE A 121 10.44 -19.40 -2.75
C ILE A 121 10.13 -18.35 -3.82
N ILE A 122 11.05 -17.42 -4.07
CA ILE A 122 10.98 -16.44 -5.14
C ILE A 122 12.18 -16.60 -6.10
N LEU A 123 11.97 -16.24 -7.36
CA LEU A 123 12.99 -16.25 -8.41
C LEU A 123 13.59 -14.84 -8.60
N ASP A 124 14.61 -14.72 -9.46
CA ASP A 124 15.34 -13.46 -9.72
C ASP A 124 14.40 -12.26 -9.98
N HIS A 125 13.41 -12.45 -10.84
CA HIS A 125 12.45 -11.39 -11.14
C HIS A 125 11.58 -11.03 -9.93
N GLY A 126 11.13 -12.02 -9.16
CA GLY A 126 10.38 -11.79 -7.92
C GLY A 126 11.20 -11.04 -6.87
N PHE A 127 12.50 -11.35 -6.77
CA PHE A 127 13.41 -10.61 -5.91
C PHE A 127 13.52 -9.15 -6.35
N LYS A 128 13.71 -8.90 -7.66
CA LYS A 128 13.77 -7.54 -8.23
C LYS A 128 12.51 -6.73 -7.95
N VAL A 129 11.33 -7.31 -8.18
CA VAL A 129 10.04 -6.67 -7.86
C VAL A 129 9.93 -6.33 -6.37
N GLY A 130 10.36 -7.24 -5.50
CA GLY A 130 10.38 -7.02 -4.05
C GLY A 130 11.35 -5.92 -3.63
N GLU A 131 12.53 -5.82 -4.28
CA GLU A 131 13.50 -4.73 -4.07
C GLU A 131 12.89 -3.37 -4.40
N GLU A 132 12.22 -3.25 -5.54
CA GLU A 132 11.58 -2.00 -5.95
C GLU A 132 10.40 -1.64 -5.04
N LEU A 133 9.61 -2.63 -4.63
CA LEU A 133 8.55 -2.42 -3.63
C LEU A 133 9.14 -1.92 -2.29
N ALA A 134 10.26 -2.49 -1.84
CA ALA A 134 10.96 -2.05 -0.64
C ALA A 134 11.48 -0.62 -0.79
N ASN A 135 11.99 -0.26 -1.98
CA ASN A 135 12.45 1.08 -2.31
C ASN A 135 11.33 2.12 -2.14
N VAL A 136 10.17 1.85 -2.73
CA VAL A 136 8.99 2.73 -2.62
C VAL A 136 8.50 2.87 -1.18
N LEU A 137 8.28 1.75 -0.49
CA LEU A 137 7.65 1.74 0.83
C LEU A 137 8.55 2.21 1.97
N SER A 138 9.87 2.20 1.78
CA SER A 138 10.83 2.73 2.75
C SER A 138 11.17 4.20 2.55
N GLY A 139 10.89 4.76 1.37
CA GLY A 139 11.40 6.05 0.92
C GLY A 139 12.82 5.96 0.31
N GLY A 140 13.25 4.75 -0.06
CA GLY A 140 14.52 4.49 -0.75
C GLY A 140 15.76 4.73 0.11
N ASP A 141 16.81 5.25 -0.52
CA ASP A 141 18.09 5.57 0.13
C ASP A 141 18.07 6.96 0.81
N THR A 142 16.90 7.45 1.20
CA THR A 142 16.76 8.73 1.87
C THR A 142 17.31 8.69 3.31
N ILE A 143 17.61 9.87 3.83
CA ILE A 143 18.02 10.04 5.23
C ILE A 143 16.81 9.82 6.13
N ILE A 144 17.03 9.19 7.28
CA ILE A 144 16.03 9.01 8.34
C ILE A 144 15.34 10.36 8.63
N ASP A 145 14.02 10.33 8.79
CA ASP A 145 13.16 11.48 9.10
C ASP A 145 12.89 12.47 7.95
N LYS A 146 13.26 12.16 6.71
CA LYS A 146 12.80 12.98 5.59
C LYS A 146 11.28 12.80 5.43
N GLN A 147 10.57 13.93 5.43
CA GLN A 147 9.17 13.96 5.09
C GLN A 147 9.01 13.86 3.57
N LEU A 148 8.30 12.85 3.12
CA LEU A 148 8.03 12.59 1.71
C LEU A 148 6.59 13.00 1.37
N SER A 149 6.40 13.59 0.21
CA SER A 149 5.09 13.89 -0.37
C SER A 149 4.51 12.67 -1.09
N GLU A 150 3.27 12.77 -1.52
CA GLU A 150 2.67 11.78 -2.42
C GLU A 150 3.44 11.69 -3.73
N ASP A 151 3.86 12.82 -4.28
CA ASP A 151 4.61 12.88 -5.54
C ASP A 151 5.97 12.19 -5.44
N ASP A 152 6.68 12.31 -4.30
CA ASP A 152 7.92 11.58 -4.08
C ASP A 152 7.73 10.06 -4.19
N LEU A 153 6.61 9.53 -3.67
CA LEU A 153 6.28 8.11 -3.78
C LEU A 153 5.87 7.72 -5.20
N TYR A 154 5.12 8.57 -5.91
CA TYR A 154 4.77 8.34 -7.32
C TYR A 154 6.00 8.35 -8.22
N LEU A 155 6.91 9.30 -8.04
CA LEU A 155 8.15 9.36 -8.81
C LEU A 155 9.00 8.11 -8.60
N SER A 156 9.05 7.57 -7.38
CA SER A 156 9.73 6.29 -7.10
C SER A 156 9.13 5.12 -7.87
N LEU A 157 7.81 5.15 -8.15
CA LEU A 157 7.11 4.11 -8.92
C LEU A 157 7.30 4.23 -10.43
N ILE A 158 7.53 5.45 -10.95
CA ILE A 158 7.67 5.71 -12.39
C ILE A 158 9.08 5.33 -12.89
N HIS A 159 10.08 5.34 -12.02
CA HIS A 159 11.47 5.06 -12.34
C HIS A 159 11.90 3.60 -12.11
N ILE A 160 10.93 2.68 -11.96
CA ILE A 160 11.17 1.24 -11.83
C ILE A 160 11.39 0.58 -13.18
#